data_9eef20475f8c6cecffd6bcb70ddabec2
#
_entry.id   9eef20475f8c6cecffd6bcb70ddabec2
#
_cell.length_a   1.000
_cell.length_b   1.000
_cell.length_c   1.000
_cell.angle_alpha   90.00
_cell.angle_beta   90.00
_cell.angle_gamma   90.00
#
_symmetry.space_group_name_H-M   'P 1'
#
loop_
_entity.id
_entity.type
_entity.pdbx_description
1 polymer ?
#
loop_
_entity_poly.entity_id
_entity_poly.type
_entity_poly.pdbx_seq_one_letter_code
_entity_poly.pdbx_strand_id
1 'polypeptide(L)'
;MISKKAVLLGGLSLLIGTASVAAAKEAICSEQIMPTVLTAQKRPDAKNQRYDLTFIPKPDRKETLTVNGKAVPFYAYENRVYVSHPKAAESESLTLYIPAAYLEGGRINGYSAKTAPIFMPNGVGGYMPGKIQAPSETNREGTGPNAVLYALSRGYVVAAPAIRGRTTTNSENTYVGKAPALIVDYKAAVRYLRHNRDRLPAGDTQRIIANGTSAGGALSALLGATGNSDAYEPYLKEIGAAKERDDIFAASVYCPITDLSHADMAYEWIFSGVNTYFQQQGPTQAAPSDRPLHAPQESLTEHSMTETEQAISKELKAAYPAYVNALGLETKDYGKLLLDAEGNGSFKDYIKGLYMASAQKALDQGVNVSKTDWIQVSDGKVVDMDLSLYALLATRLKAAPAFDKLDSSAPENDEFGTSDGTPRHFTRFSMDHRTDLRSMVPDKEARLINPVSFLQEKEGKAAPHWRIRHGSLDRDAALAIPAELALLLQKRGKDVNFEVAWGKGHAGDYDLSELFDWLDGICRS
;
A
#
# COMPACT_ATOMS: atom_id res chain seq x y z
N MET A 1 -32.89 -49.98 -25.31
CA MET A 1 -34.36 -50.09 -25.09
C MET A 1 -34.79 -48.76 -24.53
N ILE A 2 -35.37 -47.88 -25.34
CA ILE A 2 -36.78 -47.43 -25.37
C ILE A 2 -37.06 -46.55 -24.13
N SER A 3 -37.52 -45.26 -24.21
CA SER A 3 -38.35 -44.58 -25.22
C SER A 3 -38.41 -43.08 -24.92
N LYS A 4 -38.43 -42.33 -26.00
CA LYS A 4 -38.85 -40.93 -26.11
C LYS A 4 -40.32 -40.74 -25.73
N LYS A 5 -40.71 -39.55 -25.21
CA LYS A 5 -41.95 -38.92 -25.63
C LYS A 5 -41.87 -37.40 -25.45
N ALA A 6 -41.94 -36.69 -26.56
CA ALA A 6 -42.32 -35.30 -26.66
C ALA A 6 -43.83 -35.21 -26.83
N VAL A 7 -44.46 -34.14 -26.34
CA VAL A 7 -45.78 -33.68 -26.84
C VAL A 7 -45.77 -32.15 -26.85
N LEU A 8 -46.21 -31.71 -27.97
CA LEU A 8 -46.37 -30.43 -28.63
C LEU A 8 -47.66 -29.68 -28.23
N LEU A 9 -47.64 -28.38 -28.48
CA LEU A 9 -48.68 -27.48 -29.03
C LEU A 9 -49.76 -26.92 -28.10
N GLY A 10 -49.92 -25.60 -28.26
CA GLY A 10 -51.15 -24.87 -28.08
C GLY A 10 -50.95 -23.36 -28.02
N GLY A 11 -50.78 -22.72 -29.16
CA GLY A 11 -50.86 -21.27 -29.26
C GLY A 11 -52.33 -20.81 -29.33
N LEU A 12 -52.57 -19.59 -28.83
CA LEU A 12 -53.70 -18.78 -29.28
C LEU A 12 -53.36 -17.28 -29.13
N SER A 13 -53.31 -16.61 -30.27
CA SER A 13 -53.34 -15.16 -30.40
C SER A 13 -54.76 -14.65 -30.22
N LEU A 14 -54.96 -13.52 -29.53
CA LEU A 14 -56.04 -12.61 -29.87
C LEU A 14 -55.68 -11.15 -29.57
N LEU A 15 -56.14 -10.31 -30.47
CA LEU A 15 -55.88 -8.91 -30.69
C LEU A 15 -56.80 -7.97 -29.87
N ILE A 16 -56.29 -6.73 -29.72
CA ILE A 16 -57.03 -5.43 -29.78
C ILE A 16 -57.61 -4.92 -28.44
N GLY A 17 -57.18 -3.70 -28.13
CA GLY A 17 -57.86 -2.80 -27.21
C GLY A 17 -57.05 -1.56 -26.88
N THR A 18 -57.07 -0.55 -27.76
CA THR A 18 -56.62 0.82 -27.50
C THR A 18 -57.50 1.50 -26.47
N ALA A 19 -56.94 1.99 -25.37
CA ALA A 19 -57.54 3.05 -24.60
C ALA A 19 -56.45 3.94 -24.03
N SER A 20 -56.38 5.15 -24.55
CA SER A 20 -55.61 6.26 -24.03
C SER A 20 -56.19 6.72 -22.68
N VAL A 21 -55.37 6.72 -21.62
CA VAL A 21 -55.62 7.53 -20.43
C VAL A 21 -54.34 8.29 -20.13
N ALA A 22 -54.42 9.59 -20.29
CA ALA A 22 -53.47 10.53 -19.78
C ALA A 22 -53.54 10.54 -18.23
N ALA A 23 -52.48 10.20 -17.56
CA ALA A 23 -52.32 10.44 -16.12
C ALA A 23 -50.88 10.81 -15.81
N ALA A 24 -50.76 12.04 -15.34
CA ALA A 24 -49.77 12.62 -14.45
C ALA A 24 -48.36 11.97 -14.41
N LYS A 25 -47.40 12.59 -15.04
CA LYS A 25 -45.99 12.51 -14.71
C LYS A 25 -45.80 13.15 -13.33
N GLU A 26 -45.79 12.37 -12.27
CA GLU A 26 -45.00 12.74 -11.09
C GLU A 26 -43.53 12.54 -11.43
N ALA A 27 -42.83 13.64 -11.57
CA ALA A 27 -41.38 13.69 -11.68
C ALA A 27 -40.82 13.25 -10.32
N ILE A 28 -40.39 11.99 -10.23
CA ILE A 28 -39.43 11.59 -9.20
C ILE A 28 -38.13 12.27 -9.58
N CYS A 29 -37.88 13.41 -8.95
CA CYS A 29 -36.59 14.07 -8.97
C CYS A 29 -35.61 13.11 -8.27
N SER A 30 -34.85 12.34 -9.05
CA SER A 30 -33.64 11.71 -8.55
C SER A 30 -32.72 12.86 -8.17
N GLU A 31 -32.62 13.15 -6.88
CA GLU A 31 -31.52 13.95 -6.36
C GLU A 31 -30.21 13.26 -6.79
N GLN A 32 -29.63 13.77 -7.86
CA GLN A 32 -28.22 13.59 -8.10
C GLN A 32 -27.52 14.15 -6.86
N ILE A 33 -26.92 13.27 -6.07
CA ILE A 33 -26.00 13.64 -5.02
C ILE A 33 -24.86 14.39 -5.71
N MET A 34 -24.97 15.70 -5.75
CA MET A 34 -23.86 16.56 -6.17
C MET A 34 -22.71 16.27 -5.21
N PRO A 35 -21.46 16.12 -5.72
CA PRO A 35 -20.31 15.93 -4.86
C PRO A 35 -20.26 17.08 -3.86
N THR A 36 -20.10 16.73 -2.58
CA THR A 36 -20.09 17.65 -1.44
C THR A 36 -19.05 18.75 -1.70
N VAL A 37 -19.52 19.94 -1.89
CA VAL A 37 -18.70 21.13 -2.16
C VAL A 37 -17.73 21.32 -0.99
N LEU A 38 -16.46 21.57 -1.29
CA LEU A 38 -15.38 21.98 -0.37
C LEU A 38 -15.80 23.23 0.45
N THR A 39 -16.57 23.03 1.52
CA THR A 39 -17.30 24.11 2.19
C THR A 39 -16.53 24.85 3.27
N ALA A 40 -15.33 24.38 3.65
CA ALA A 40 -14.59 24.96 4.77
C ALA A 40 -13.27 25.66 4.40
N GLN A 41 -12.73 25.42 3.21
CA GLN A 41 -11.55 26.13 2.73
C GLN A 41 -11.98 27.21 1.73
N LYS A 42 -11.46 28.44 1.84
CA LYS A 42 -11.73 29.47 0.84
C LYS A 42 -11.39 28.92 -0.53
N ARG A 43 -12.36 28.92 -1.46
CA ARG A 43 -12.09 28.63 -2.87
C ARG A 43 -10.99 29.57 -3.38
N PRO A 44 -10.13 29.10 -4.29
CA PRO A 44 -9.08 29.92 -4.84
C PRO A 44 -9.65 31.23 -5.39
N ASP A 45 -8.93 32.33 -5.22
CA ASP A 45 -9.20 33.55 -5.97
C ASP A 45 -9.16 33.17 -7.47
N ALA A 46 -10.25 33.46 -8.19
CA ALA A 46 -10.41 33.09 -9.59
C ALA A 46 -9.29 33.61 -10.52
N LYS A 47 -8.47 34.55 -10.03
CA LYS A 47 -7.29 35.07 -10.74
C LYS A 47 -6.00 34.31 -10.48
N ASN A 48 -5.82 33.63 -9.34
CA ASN A 48 -4.54 33.02 -8.96
C ASN A 48 -4.59 31.51 -8.65
N GLN A 49 -5.77 30.89 -8.61
CA GLN A 49 -5.99 29.46 -8.29
C GLN A 49 -5.18 28.94 -7.09
N ARG A 50 -4.89 29.81 -6.11
CA ARG A 50 -4.07 29.49 -4.95
C ARG A 50 -4.93 29.17 -3.73
N TYR A 51 -4.72 27.98 -3.15
CA TYR A 51 -5.38 27.60 -1.88
C TYR A 51 -4.63 28.19 -0.68
N ASP A 52 -5.40 28.64 0.32
CA ASP A 52 -4.87 29.02 1.62
C ASP A 52 -4.60 27.75 2.43
N LEU A 53 -3.39 27.58 2.94
CA LEU A 53 -3.01 26.43 3.74
C LEU A 53 -3.40 26.55 5.22
N THR A 54 -4.05 27.63 5.61
CA THR A 54 -4.51 27.83 6.99
C THR A 54 -5.62 26.85 7.34
N PHE A 55 -5.40 26.01 8.37
CA PHE A 55 -6.42 25.09 8.87
C PHE A 55 -7.52 25.86 9.60
N ILE A 56 -8.77 25.60 9.23
CA ILE A 56 -9.96 26.15 9.89
C ILE A 56 -10.47 25.12 10.90
N PRO A 57 -10.41 25.40 12.21
CA PRO A 57 -10.76 24.46 13.28
C PRO A 57 -12.28 24.34 13.50
N LYS A 58 -13.06 24.37 12.43
CA LYS A 58 -14.50 24.13 12.43
C LYS A 58 -14.77 22.75 11.83
N PRO A 59 -15.30 21.80 12.61
CA PRO A 59 -15.62 20.48 12.08
C PRO A 59 -16.79 20.55 11.10
N ASP A 60 -16.77 19.66 10.10
CA ASP A 60 -17.85 19.54 9.12
C ASP A 60 -18.95 18.62 9.63
N ARG A 61 -18.59 17.58 10.41
CA ARG A 61 -19.57 16.67 11.03
C ARG A 61 -19.05 16.06 12.32
N LYS A 62 -20.00 15.58 13.14
CA LYS A 62 -19.77 14.69 14.29
C LYS A 62 -20.41 13.35 13.99
N GLU A 63 -19.72 12.28 14.31
CA GLU A 63 -20.19 10.92 14.09
C GLU A 63 -19.83 10.03 15.28
N THR A 64 -20.56 8.93 15.44
CA THR A 64 -20.26 7.90 16.43
C THR A 64 -20.37 6.55 15.77
N LEU A 65 -19.28 5.79 15.79
CA LEU A 65 -19.20 4.40 15.37
C LEU A 65 -18.85 3.52 16.56
N THR A 66 -18.78 2.20 16.35
CA THR A 66 -18.60 1.24 17.43
C THR A 66 -17.38 0.35 17.19
N VAL A 67 -16.57 0.13 18.22
CA VAL A 67 -15.48 -0.85 18.22
C VAL A 67 -15.68 -1.79 19.41
N ASN A 68 -15.87 -3.07 19.15
CA ASN A 68 -16.09 -4.10 20.20
C ASN A 68 -17.20 -3.70 21.19
N GLY A 69 -18.33 -3.17 20.69
CA GLY A 69 -19.46 -2.74 21.48
C GLY A 69 -19.28 -1.41 22.23
N LYS A 70 -18.15 -0.72 22.06
CA LYS A 70 -17.89 0.58 22.67
C LYS A 70 -18.05 1.70 21.65
N ALA A 71 -18.82 2.73 22.01
CA ALA A 71 -18.99 3.91 21.17
C ALA A 71 -17.69 4.70 21.03
N VAL A 72 -17.38 5.11 19.81
CA VAL A 72 -16.22 5.93 19.43
C VAL A 72 -16.74 7.19 18.75
N PRO A 73 -17.07 8.25 19.50
CA PRO A 73 -17.49 9.52 18.95
C PRO A 73 -16.28 10.31 18.44
N PHE A 74 -16.39 10.90 17.25
CA PHE A 74 -15.34 11.72 16.65
C PHE A 74 -15.91 12.87 15.83
N TYR A 75 -15.06 13.87 15.58
CA TYR A 75 -15.30 14.96 14.64
C TYR A 75 -14.49 14.77 13.39
N ALA A 76 -15.06 15.09 12.23
CA ALA A 76 -14.37 15.08 10.93
C ALA A 76 -14.19 16.52 10.41
N TYR A 77 -12.98 16.80 9.91
CA TYR A 77 -12.61 18.03 9.20
C TYR A 77 -12.23 17.61 7.78
N GLU A 78 -13.18 17.73 6.87
CA GLU A 78 -13.15 17.04 5.58
C GLU A 78 -12.48 17.86 4.48
N ASN A 79 -11.78 17.16 3.57
CA ASN A 79 -11.29 17.68 2.30
C ASN A 79 -10.44 18.97 2.43
N ARG A 80 -9.51 19.00 3.38
CA ARG A 80 -8.56 20.12 3.52
C ARG A 80 -7.45 19.97 2.49
N VAL A 81 -7.44 20.83 1.47
CA VAL A 81 -6.36 20.84 0.45
C VAL A 81 -5.05 21.22 1.14
N TYR A 82 -4.04 20.36 1.02
CA TYR A 82 -2.78 20.48 1.76
C TYR A 82 -1.64 21.14 0.97
N VAL A 83 -1.90 21.59 -0.26
CA VAL A 83 -0.95 22.32 -1.11
C VAL A 83 -1.60 23.58 -1.69
N SER A 84 -0.82 24.61 -1.94
CA SER A 84 -1.38 25.89 -2.44
C SER A 84 -1.62 25.90 -3.95
N HIS A 85 -0.99 25.00 -4.70
CA HIS A 85 -1.12 24.88 -6.16
C HIS A 85 -1.38 23.44 -6.57
N PRO A 86 -2.54 22.86 -6.18
CA PRO A 86 -2.81 21.46 -6.49
C PRO A 86 -2.89 21.22 -7.99
N LYS A 87 -2.38 20.09 -8.44
CA LYS A 87 -2.55 19.59 -9.81
C LYS A 87 -3.91 18.92 -9.99
N ALA A 88 -4.44 18.30 -8.91
CA ALA A 88 -5.75 17.66 -8.83
C ALA A 88 -6.27 17.78 -7.38
N ALA A 89 -6.94 18.88 -7.04
CA ALA A 89 -7.27 19.27 -5.67
C ALA A 89 -7.98 18.19 -4.83
N GLU A 90 -8.84 17.38 -5.46
CA GLU A 90 -9.52 16.25 -4.78
C GLU A 90 -8.54 15.16 -4.34
N SER A 91 -7.48 14.92 -5.13
CA SER A 91 -6.41 13.96 -4.83
C SER A 91 -5.28 14.57 -3.99
N GLU A 92 -5.32 15.86 -3.69
CA GLU A 92 -4.31 16.59 -2.91
C GLU A 92 -4.98 17.24 -1.69
N SER A 93 -5.91 16.52 -1.07
CA SER A 93 -6.64 16.93 0.14
C SER A 93 -6.55 15.85 1.22
N LEU A 94 -6.81 16.21 2.47
CA LEU A 94 -6.90 15.27 3.58
C LEU A 94 -8.16 15.50 4.42
N THR A 95 -8.60 14.45 5.10
CA THR A 95 -9.60 14.55 6.17
C THR A 95 -8.92 14.25 7.51
N LEU A 96 -9.16 15.12 8.46
CA LEU A 96 -8.69 14.93 9.84
C LEU A 96 -9.85 14.42 10.69
N TYR A 97 -9.67 13.28 11.35
CA TYR A 97 -10.60 12.72 12.32
C TYR A 97 -10.04 12.86 13.73
N ILE A 98 -10.81 13.45 14.63
CA ILE A 98 -10.39 13.76 16.00
C ILE A 98 -11.39 13.14 16.98
N PRO A 99 -10.94 12.29 17.94
CA PRO A 99 -11.81 11.79 19.00
C PRO A 99 -12.52 12.94 19.73
N ALA A 100 -13.85 12.84 19.89
CA ALA A 100 -14.67 13.93 20.44
C ALA A 100 -14.24 14.35 21.86
N ALA A 101 -13.78 13.42 22.67
CA ALA A 101 -13.30 13.68 24.03
C ALA A 101 -12.23 14.77 24.10
N TYR A 102 -11.40 14.94 23.06
CA TYR A 102 -10.32 15.93 23.08
C TYR A 102 -10.83 17.38 22.98
N LEU A 103 -11.94 17.60 22.30
CA LEU A 103 -12.57 18.92 22.22
C LEU A 103 -13.28 19.31 23.52
N GLU A 104 -13.52 18.33 24.38
CA GLU A 104 -14.16 18.48 25.69
C GLU A 104 -13.13 18.44 26.85
N GLY A 105 -11.82 18.48 26.53
CA GLY A 105 -10.73 18.45 27.52
C GLY A 105 -10.45 17.06 28.13
N GLY A 106 -11.06 16.00 27.57
CA GLY A 106 -10.91 14.61 28.01
C GLY A 106 -9.61 13.97 27.56
N ARG A 107 -9.46 12.71 27.96
CA ARG A 107 -8.32 11.84 27.59
C ARG A 107 -8.81 10.47 27.14
N ILE A 108 -8.08 9.86 26.22
CA ILE A 108 -8.30 8.47 25.80
C ILE A 108 -6.95 7.76 25.88
N ASN A 109 -6.91 6.61 26.53
CA ASN A 109 -5.70 5.77 26.63
C ASN A 109 -4.45 6.54 27.10
N GLY A 110 -4.64 7.54 28.00
CA GLY A 110 -3.57 8.40 28.51
C GLY A 110 -3.23 9.61 27.63
N TYR A 111 -3.62 9.61 26.35
CA TYR A 111 -3.42 10.74 25.44
C TYR A 111 -4.42 11.87 25.69
N SER A 112 -3.98 13.09 25.42
CA SER A 112 -4.80 14.32 25.42
C SER A 112 -4.79 14.95 24.02
N ALA A 113 -5.56 16.01 23.81
CA ALA A 113 -5.53 16.77 22.57
C ALA A 113 -4.11 17.15 22.10
N LYS A 114 -3.22 17.48 23.04
CA LYS A 114 -1.82 17.91 22.73
C LYS A 114 -0.83 16.76 22.57
N THR A 115 -1.13 15.58 23.09
CA THR A 115 -0.17 14.44 23.12
C THR A 115 -0.63 13.26 22.27
N ALA A 116 -1.82 13.32 21.68
CA ALA A 116 -2.34 12.27 20.80
C ALA A 116 -1.47 12.15 19.55
N PRO A 117 -0.88 10.97 19.28
CA PRO A 117 -0.13 10.77 18.04
C PRO A 117 -1.06 10.90 16.83
N ILE A 118 -0.49 11.25 15.68
CA ILE A 118 -1.23 11.34 14.42
C ILE A 118 -0.97 10.08 13.60
N PHE A 119 -1.98 9.24 13.44
CA PHE A 119 -1.96 8.08 12.55
C PHE A 119 -2.35 8.54 11.13
N MET A 120 -1.50 8.26 10.16
CA MET A 120 -1.62 8.76 8.80
C MET A 120 -1.61 7.59 7.80
N PRO A 121 -2.76 6.89 7.67
CA PRO A 121 -2.90 5.79 6.73
C PRO A 121 -3.01 6.32 5.30
N ASN A 122 -2.46 5.60 4.33
CA ASN A 122 -2.69 5.90 2.92
C ASN A 122 -3.47 4.79 2.22
N GLY A 123 -4.33 5.18 1.28
CA GLY A 123 -5.19 4.28 0.51
C GLY A 123 -4.59 3.84 -0.83
N VAL A 124 -3.28 4.01 -1.03
CA VAL A 124 -2.61 3.66 -2.28
C VAL A 124 -2.49 2.13 -2.40
N GLY A 125 -2.86 1.59 -3.56
CA GLY A 125 -2.66 0.20 -3.92
C GLY A 125 -2.39 0.09 -5.42
N GLY A 126 -1.38 -0.69 -5.87
CA GLY A 126 -0.98 -0.79 -7.27
C GLY A 126 -0.68 0.57 -7.92
N TYR A 127 -0.20 1.53 -7.15
CA TYR A 127 0.07 2.92 -7.56
C TYR A 127 -1.16 3.69 -8.08
N MET A 128 -2.39 3.16 -7.84
CA MET A 128 -3.63 3.89 -8.12
C MET A 128 -3.80 5.08 -7.17
N PRO A 129 -4.62 6.09 -7.51
CA PRO A 129 -4.89 7.20 -6.61
C PRO A 129 -5.37 6.72 -5.24
N GLY A 130 -4.69 7.18 -4.18
CA GLY A 130 -5.09 6.92 -2.82
C GLY A 130 -6.32 7.75 -2.46
N LYS A 131 -7.42 7.09 -2.07
CA LYS A 131 -8.62 7.75 -1.56
C LYS A 131 -8.51 8.03 -0.07
N ILE A 132 -9.15 9.07 0.41
CA ILE A 132 -9.33 9.31 1.84
C ILE A 132 -9.98 8.08 2.49
N GLN A 133 -9.30 7.52 3.48
CA GLN A 133 -9.84 6.40 4.25
C GLN A 133 -10.74 6.92 5.37
N ALA A 134 -12.03 6.61 5.29
CA ALA A 134 -13.00 6.94 6.34
C ALA A 134 -13.01 5.87 7.45
N PRO A 135 -13.37 6.25 8.72
CA PRO A 135 -13.64 5.27 9.77
C PRO A 135 -14.75 4.31 9.36
N SER A 136 -14.58 3.01 9.63
CA SER A 136 -15.56 1.98 9.32
C SER A 136 -15.56 0.87 10.37
N GLU A 137 -16.75 0.41 10.77
CA GLU A 137 -16.93 -0.75 11.65
C GLU A 137 -16.56 -2.08 10.95
N THR A 138 -16.42 -2.03 9.64
CA THR A 138 -16.08 -3.19 8.81
C THR A 138 -14.82 -2.92 8.02
N ASN A 139 -13.81 -3.75 8.18
CA ASN A 139 -12.63 -3.79 7.33
C ASN A 139 -12.93 -4.57 6.03
N ARG A 140 -11.96 -4.65 5.11
CA ARG A 140 -12.11 -5.36 3.82
C ARG A 140 -12.41 -6.85 3.97
N GLU A 141 -11.99 -7.47 5.08
CA GLU A 141 -12.21 -8.89 5.35
C GLU A 141 -13.55 -9.16 6.06
N GLY A 142 -14.29 -8.12 6.44
CA GLY A 142 -15.54 -8.24 7.20
C GLY A 142 -15.35 -8.71 8.64
N THR A 143 -14.13 -8.66 9.18
CA THR A 143 -13.75 -9.28 10.46
C THR A 143 -13.69 -8.29 11.63
N GLY A 144 -13.97 -7.02 11.40
CA GLY A 144 -13.94 -5.98 12.44
C GLY A 144 -13.67 -4.58 11.88
N PRO A 145 -13.38 -3.59 12.73
CA PRO A 145 -13.17 -2.23 12.31
C PRO A 145 -11.92 -2.09 11.42
N ASN A 146 -11.93 -1.07 10.57
CA ASN A 146 -10.72 -0.72 9.83
C ASN A 146 -9.70 0.00 10.73
N ALA A 147 -8.46 0.17 10.24
CA ALA A 147 -7.38 0.79 10.99
C ALA A 147 -7.70 2.23 11.43
N VAL A 148 -8.47 2.99 10.64
CA VAL A 148 -8.88 4.37 10.95
C VAL A 148 -9.77 4.42 12.19
N LEU A 149 -10.83 3.61 12.22
CA LEU A 149 -11.72 3.57 13.37
C LEU A 149 -11.03 2.97 14.61
N TYR A 150 -10.18 1.95 14.40
CA TYR A 150 -9.41 1.36 15.49
C TYR A 150 -8.44 2.39 16.12
N ALA A 151 -7.75 3.19 15.30
CA ALA A 151 -6.88 4.27 15.75
C ALA A 151 -7.64 5.30 16.64
N LEU A 152 -8.82 5.74 16.17
CA LEU A 152 -9.68 6.65 16.95
C LEU A 152 -10.06 6.06 18.30
N SER A 153 -10.40 4.76 18.34
CA SER A 153 -10.77 4.06 19.58
C SER A 153 -9.61 3.97 20.58
N ARG A 154 -8.35 3.99 20.07
CA ARG A 154 -7.11 4.00 20.86
C ARG A 154 -6.66 5.43 21.24
N GLY A 155 -7.39 6.46 20.81
CA GLY A 155 -7.08 7.85 21.13
C GLY A 155 -6.09 8.53 20.19
N TYR A 156 -5.85 7.96 19.02
CA TYR A 156 -5.06 8.62 17.98
C TYR A 156 -5.91 9.63 17.22
N VAL A 157 -5.31 10.72 16.81
CA VAL A 157 -5.85 11.57 15.75
C VAL A 157 -5.53 10.89 14.42
N VAL A 158 -6.45 10.89 13.47
CA VAL A 158 -6.20 10.31 12.16
C VAL A 158 -6.19 11.39 11.10
N ALA A 159 -5.12 11.50 10.35
CA ALA A 159 -5.02 12.32 9.15
C ALA A 159 -4.98 11.41 7.91
N ALA A 160 -6.10 11.30 7.21
CA ALA A 160 -6.24 10.44 6.04
C ALA A 160 -6.09 11.28 4.75
N PRO A 161 -4.95 11.26 4.05
CA PRO A 161 -4.77 11.98 2.81
C PRO A 161 -5.35 11.21 1.62
N ALA A 162 -5.94 11.93 0.69
CA ALA A 162 -5.99 11.54 -0.71
C ALA A 162 -4.62 11.84 -1.33
N ILE A 163 -4.19 11.02 -2.27
CA ILE A 163 -2.85 11.07 -2.88
C ILE A 163 -3.02 10.81 -4.36
N ARG A 164 -2.41 11.63 -5.23
CA ARG A 164 -2.39 11.34 -6.67
C ARG A 164 -1.74 9.99 -6.93
N GLY A 165 -2.17 9.30 -7.97
CA GLY A 165 -1.60 8.04 -8.42
C GLY A 165 -1.51 7.99 -9.94
N ARG A 166 -0.96 6.92 -10.47
CA ARG A 166 -0.60 6.75 -11.89
C ARG A 166 -1.71 7.11 -12.89
N THR A 167 -2.97 7.05 -12.50
CA THR A 167 -4.13 7.36 -13.36
C THR A 167 -4.76 8.73 -13.06
N THR A 168 -4.22 9.52 -12.14
CA THR A 168 -4.74 10.86 -11.85
C THR A 168 -4.47 11.80 -13.01
N THR A 169 -5.52 12.44 -13.50
CA THR A 169 -5.42 13.49 -14.53
C THR A 169 -5.90 14.84 -13.98
N ASN A 170 -5.40 15.91 -14.57
CA ASN A 170 -5.92 17.27 -14.35
C ASN A 170 -7.11 17.57 -15.28
N SER A 171 -7.62 18.79 -15.22
CA SER A 171 -8.73 19.26 -16.08
C SER A 171 -8.42 19.27 -17.59
N GLU A 172 -7.15 19.17 -17.96
CA GLU A 172 -6.68 19.12 -19.35
C GLU A 172 -6.44 17.68 -19.83
N ASN A 173 -6.85 16.68 -19.04
CA ASN A 173 -6.60 15.25 -19.26
C ASN A 173 -5.11 14.85 -19.33
N THR A 174 -4.24 15.68 -18.73
CA THR A 174 -2.82 15.36 -18.58
C THR A 174 -2.62 14.53 -17.32
N TYR A 175 -1.86 13.44 -17.40
CA TYR A 175 -1.52 12.64 -16.23
C TYR A 175 -0.57 13.40 -15.32
N VAL A 176 -1.01 13.63 -14.07
CA VAL A 176 -0.29 14.42 -13.07
C VAL A 176 0.11 13.62 -11.83
N GLY A 177 -0.17 12.32 -11.84
CA GLY A 177 0.08 11.42 -10.71
C GLY A 177 1.19 10.39 -10.96
N LYS A 178 1.98 10.53 -12.05
CA LYS A 178 3.15 9.68 -12.31
C LYS A 178 4.26 9.92 -11.30
N ALA A 179 5.16 8.95 -11.13
CA ALA A 179 6.30 9.09 -10.24
C ALA A 179 7.05 10.42 -10.47
N PRO A 180 7.41 11.16 -9.41
CA PRO A 180 7.31 10.85 -7.99
C PRO A 180 6.07 11.46 -7.28
N ALA A 181 4.96 11.72 -7.95
CA ALA A 181 3.83 12.48 -7.41
C ALA A 181 3.29 11.93 -6.07
N LEU A 182 3.20 10.60 -5.92
CA LEU A 182 2.68 9.97 -4.70
C LEU A 182 3.45 10.39 -3.45
N ILE A 183 4.77 10.30 -3.49
CA ILE A 183 5.60 10.66 -2.33
C ILE A 183 5.62 12.17 -2.09
N VAL A 184 5.57 12.97 -3.13
CA VAL A 184 5.51 14.44 -3.02
C VAL A 184 4.23 14.85 -2.31
N ASP A 185 3.09 14.26 -2.63
CA ASP A 185 1.81 14.50 -1.98
C ASP A 185 1.84 14.07 -0.51
N TYR A 186 2.38 12.89 -0.22
CA TYR A 186 2.43 12.37 1.14
C TYR A 186 3.32 13.23 2.06
N LYS A 187 4.47 13.71 1.54
CA LYS A 187 5.33 14.69 2.20
C LYS A 187 4.62 16.03 2.41
N ALA A 188 3.91 16.53 1.39
CA ALA A 188 3.16 17.78 1.47
C ALA A 188 2.06 17.71 2.55
N ALA A 189 1.36 16.58 2.69
CA ALA A 189 0.40 16.37 3.76
C ALA A 189 1.05 16.44 5.17
N VAL A 190 2.24 15.85 5.36
CA VAL A 190 3.00 15.99 6.62
C VAL A 190 3.37 17.46 6.88
N ARG A 191 3.85 18.16 5.86
CA ARG A 191 4.21 19.60 5.97
C ARG A 191 2.98 20.46 6.31
N TYR A 192 1.83 20.15 5.73
CA TYR A 192 0.57 20.83 6.05
C TYR A 192 0.15 20.68 7.50
N LEU A 193 0.23 19.47 8.07
CA LEU A 193 -0.07 19.23 9.47
C LEU A 193 0.84 20.04 10.39
N ARG A 194 2.15 20.10 10.10
CA ARG A 194 3.13 20.87 10.88
C ARG A 194 2.95 22.37 10.75
N HIS A 195 2.62 22.85 9.57
CA HIS A 195 2.30 24.26 9.32
C HIS A 195 1.13 24.73 10.20
N ASN A 196 0.19 23.83 10.48
CA ASN A 196 -1.01 24.11 11.23
C ASN A 196 -0.97 23.61 12.68
N ARG A 197 0.17 23.21 13.23
CA ARG A 197 0.29 22.61 14.57
C ARG A 197 -0.41 23.40 15.69
N ASP A 198 -0.39 24.72 15.61
CA ASP A 198 -1.01 25.61 16.60
C ASP A 198 -2.50 25.86 16.34
N ARG A 199 -3.04 25.40 15.20
CA ARG A 199 -4.43 25.53 14.78
C ARG A 199 -5.19 24.20 14.82
N LEU A 200 -4.47 23.07 14.83
CA LEU A 200 -5.13 21.76 14.94
C LEU A 200 -5.81 21.64 16.31
N PRO A 201 -7.07 21.23 16.36
CA PRO A 201 -7.79 21.04 17.63
C PRO A 201 -7.15 19.95 18.52
N ALA A 202 -6.50 18.97 17.89
CA ALA A 202 -5.74 17.92 18.56
C ALA A 202 -4.72 17.31 17.60
N GLY A 203 -3.71 16.65 18.17
CA GLY A 203 -2.68 15.91 17.44
C GLY A 203 -1.26 16.44 17.68
N ASP A 204 -0.37 15.54 18.06
CA ASP A 204 1.05 15.82 18.20
C ASP A 204 1.76 15.64 16.84
N THR A 205 2.07 16.75 16.18
CA THR A 205 2.75 16.76 14.88
C THR A 205 4.23 16.30 14.96
N GLN A 206 4.77 16.03 16.15
CA GLN A 206 6.06 15.38 16.31
C GLN A 206 5.94 13.85 16.22
N ARG A 207 4.74 13.29 16.47
CA ARG A 207 4.45 11.86 16.44
C ARG A 207 3.52 11.52 15.28
N ILE A 208 3.97 11.77 14.04
CA ILE A 208 3.26 11.37 12.81
C ILE A 208 3.72 9.96 12.44
N ILE A 209 2.75 9.08 12.21
CA ILE A 209 2.95 7.65 11.94
C ILE A 209 2.33 7.31 10.60
N ALA A 210 3.15 6.92 9.62
CA ALA A 210 2.65 6.45 8.32
C ALA A 210 2.23 4.98 8.41
N ASN A 211 1.15 4.61 7.70
CA ASN A 211 0.70 3.22 7.58
C ASN A 211 0.23 2.92 6.16
N GLY A 212 0.56 1.74 5.63
CA GLY A 212 0.13 1.32 4.31
C GLY A 212 0.49 -0.11 3.95
N THR A 213 -0.14 -0.61 2.90
CA THR A 213 0.00 -1.99 2.40
C THR A 213 0.40 -1.98 0.93
N SER A 214 1.22 -2.95 0.47
CA SER A 214 1.62 -3.08 -0.95
C SER A 214 2.33 -1.83 -1.46
N ALA A 215 1.88 -1.24 -2.58
CA ALA A 215 2.37 0.06 -3.04
C ALA A 215 2.20 1.17 -1.99
N GLY A 216 1.12 1.14 -1.18
CA GLY A 216 0.94 2.03 -0.03
C GLY A 216 1.94 1.74 1.10
N GLY A 217 2.33 0.47 1.29
CA GLY A 217 3.41 0.07 2.18
C GLY A 217 4.76 0.61 1.70
N ALA A 218 5.05 0.48 0.40
CA ALA A 218 6.24 1.07 -0.22
C ALA A 218 6.27 2.60 -0.07
N LEU A 219 5.13 3.26 -0.27
CA LEU A 219 5.00 4.71 -0.10
C LEU A 219 5.22 5.14 1.36
N SER A 220 4.68 4.39 2.34
CA SER A 220 4.92 4.64 3.77
C SER A 220 6.39 4.41 4.15
N ALA A 221 7.02 3.37 3.56
CA ALA A 221 8.46 3.12 3.73
C ALA A 221 9.30 4.26 3.13
N LEU A 222 8.92 4.74 1.96
CA LEU A 222 9.62 5.83 1.30
C LEU A 222 9.51 7.14 2.12
N LEU A 223 8.31 7.49 2.63
CA LEU A 223 8.15 8.64 3.51
C LEU A 223 9.01 8.50 4.77
N GLY A 224 9.02 7.30 5.38
CA GLY A 224 9.83 6.99 6.55
C GLY A 224 11.34 7.09 6.29
N ALA A 225 11.82 6.71 5.11
CA ALA A 225 13.25 6.68 4.78
C ALA A 225 13.81 8.04 4.34
N THR A 226 12.96 8.92 3.77
CA THR A 226 13.41 10.10 3.01
C THR A 226 13.05 11.44 3.63
N GLY A 227 12.81 11.48 4.95
CA GLY A 227 12.46 12.72 5.65
C GLY A 227 13.46 13.85 5.36
N ASN A 228 12.93 15.02 5.02
CA ASN A 228 13.70 16.24 4.73
C ASN A 228 14.77 16.09 3.62
N SER A 229 14.60 15.16 2.68
CA SER A 229 15.51 15.05 1.55
C SER A 229 15.28 16.18 0.54
N ASP A 230 16.36 16.86 0.17
CA ASP A 230 16.35 17.95 -0.82
C ASP A 230 15.96 17.46 -2.24
N ALA A 231 16.04 16.14 -2.49
CA ALA A 231 15.66 15.56 -3.79
C ALA A 231 14.21 15.85 -4.19
N TYR A 232 13.33 16.07 -3.21
CA TYR A 232 11.91 16.34 -3.44
C TYR A 232 11.54 17.83 -3.43
N GLU A 233 12.44 18.73 -3.02
CA GLU A 233 12.15 20.17 -2.90
C GLU A 233 11.64 20.81 -4.20
N PRO A 234 12.18 20.51 -5.40
CA PRO A 234 11.65 21.06 -6.64
C PRO A 234 10.16 20.74 -6.85
N TYR A 235 9.76 19.51 -6.60
CA TYR A 235 8.39 19.02 -6.76
C TYR A 235 7.45 19.58 -5.68
N LEU A 236 7.90 19.62 -4.43
CA LEU A 236 7.15 20.18 -3.30
C LEU A 236 6.90 21.69 -3.50
N LYS A 237 7.88 22.42 -4.03
CA LYS A 237 7.75 23.83 -4.38
C LYS A 237 6.76 24.04 -5.53
N GLU A 238 6.77 23.15 -6.53
CA GLU A 238 5.88 23.24 -7.69
C GLU A 238 4.41 23.16 -7.29
N ILE A 239 4.04 22.25 -6.37
CA ILE A 239 2.66 22.13 -5.86
C ILE A 239 2.37 23.11 -4.72
N GLY A 240 3.33 23.92 -4.31
CA GLY A 240 3.17 24.91 -3.25
C GLY A 240 2.95 24.26 -1.87
N ALA A 241 3.69 23.22 -1.55
CA ALA A 241 3.71 22.63 -0.22
C ALA A 241 4.20 23.63 0.84
N ALA A 242 3.74 23.50 2.07
CA ALA A 242 4.16 24.34 3.18
C ALA A 242 5.69 24.22 3.41
N LYS A 243 6.32 25.33 3.83
CA LYS A 243 7.76 25.36 4.17
C LYS A 243 7.96 24.81 5.57
N GLU A 244 7.89 23.50 5.70
CA GLU A 244 8.05 22.77 6.95
C GLU A 244 8.87 21.49 6.69
N ARG A 245 9.33 20.85 7.74
CA ARG A 245 9.98 19.54 7.64
C ARG A 245 8.97 18.41 7.37
N ASP A 246 9.39 17.31 6.75
CA ASP A 246 8.53 16.16 6.43
C ASP A 246 9.03 14.80 6.96
N ASP A 247 10.05 14.78 7.84
CA ASP A 247 10.43 13.58 8.56
C ASP A 247 9.31 13.11 9.49
N ILE A 248 9.14 11.81 9.67
CA ILE A 248 8.08 11.24 10.49
C ILE A 248 8.63 10.46 11.69
N PHE A 249 7.77 10.16 12.67
CA PHE A 249 8.13 9.47 13.90
C PHE A 249 8.23 7.96 13.70
N ALA A 250 7.27 7.35 12.98
CA ALA A 250 7.26 5.92 12.77
C ALA A 250 6.65 5.56 11.40
N ALA A 251 7.05 4.42 10.86
CA ALA A 251 6.44 3.83 9.67
C ALA A 251 5.99 2.39 9.98
N SER A 252 4.71 2.11 9.74
CA SER A 252 4.11 0.77 9.75
C SER A 252 3.83 0.37 8.32
N VAL A 253 4.45 -0.70 7.86
CA VAL A 253 4.40 -1.11 6.45
C VAL A 253 4.08 -2.60 6.32
N TYR A 254 3.11 -2.91 5.50
CA TYR A 254 2.69 -4.28 5.20
C TYR A 254 3.04 -4.63 3.75
N CYS A 255 3.70 -5.75 3.54
CA CYS A 255 4.07 -6.27 2.21
C CYS A 255 4.66 -5.20 1.28
N PRO A 256 5.60 -4.34 1.74
CA PRO A 256 6.09 -3.25 0.93
C PRO A 256 6.97 -3.74 -0.21
N ILE A 257 6.77 -3.21 -1.43
CA ILE A 257 7.62 -3.47 -2.58
C ILE A 257 8.51 -2.23 -2.77
N THR A 258 9.61 -2.19 -2.03
CA THR A 258 10.41 -0.97 -1.81
C THR A 258 11.53 -0.73 -2.80
N ASP A 259 11.90 -1.73 -3.59
CA ASP A 259 12.98 -1.64 -4.58
C ASP A 259 12.52 -2.23 -5.91
N LEU A 260 11.74 -1.47 -6.66
CA LEU A 260 11.24 -1.90 -7.95
C LEU A 260 12.38 -2.21 -8.95
N SER A 261 13.53 -1.53 -8.82
CA SER A 261 14.66 -1.74 -9.71
C SER A 261 15.26 -3.16 -9.64
N HIS A 262 15.06 -3.85 -8.50
CA HIS A 262 15.55 -5.21 -8.26
C HIS A 262 14.46 -6.20 -7.87
N ALA A 263 13.20 -5.75 -7.83
CA ALA A 263 12.06 -6.58 -7.41
C ALA A 263 11.87 -7.80 -8.31
N ASP A 264 12.10 -7.68 -9.61
CA ASP A 264 12.04 -8.80 -10.56
C ASP A 264 13.09 -9.88 -10.24
N MET A 265 14.32 -9.48 -9.94
CA MET A 265 15.40 -10.40 -9.56
C MET A 265 15.06 -11.11 -8.25
N ALA A 266 14.57 -10.38 -7.23
CA ALA A 266 14.18 -10.94 -5.94
C ALA A 266 13.01 -11.91 -6.08
N TYR A 267 12.04 -11.60 -6.94
CA TYR A 267 10.91 -12.47 -7.23
C TYR A 267 11.35 -13.78 -7.90
N GLU A 268 12.19 -13.67 -8.92
CA GLU A 268 12.71 -14.84 -9.63
C GLU A 268 13.71 -15.66 -8.79
N TRP A 269 14.41 -15.05 -7.84
CA TRP A 269 15.23 -15.81 -6.91
C TRP A 269 14.41 -16.82 -6.09
N ILE A 270 13.15 -16.48 -5.75
CA ILE A 270 12.22 -17.40 -5.04
C ILE A 270 11.51 -18.33 -6.03
N PHE A 271 10.93 -17.79 -7.13
CA PHE A 271 9.93 -18.50 -7.94
C PHE A 271 10.48 -19.07 -9.27
N SER A 272 11.75 -18.85 -9.61
CA SER A 272 12.32 -19.44 -10.84
C SER A 272 12.28 -20.95 -10.80
N GLY A 273 11.75 -21.55 -11.88
CA GLY A 273 11.46 -23.00 -11.97
C GLY A 273 9.98 -23.34 -11.72
N VAL A 274 9.18 -22.43 -11.16
CA VAL A 274 7.73 -22.52 -11.15
C VAL A 274 7.21 -21.91 -12.44
N ASN A 275 6.84 -22.74 -13.40
CA ASN A 275 6.55 -22.32 -14.78
C ASN A 275 5.06 -22.09 -15.07
N THR A 276 4.22 -22.17 -14.04
CA THR A 276 2.80 -21.81 -14.11
C THR A 276 2.52 -20.65 -13.17
N TYR A 277 1.61 -19.75 -13.57
CA TYR A 277 1.17 -18.64 -12.75
C TYR A 277 -0.35 -18.48 -12.80
N PHE A 278 -0.91 -17.82 -11.80
CA PHE A 278 -2.35 -17.67 -11.64
C PHE A 278 -2.76 -16.22 -11.71
N GLN A 279 -3.66 -15.88 -12.62
CA GLN A 279 -4.21 -14.53 -12.76
C GLN A 279 -5.69 -14.51 -12.45
N GLN A 280 -6.16 -13.45 -11.82
CA GLN A 280 -7.58 -13.20 -11.60
C GLN A 280 -8.25 -12.87 -12.93
N GLN A 281 -9.39 -13.53 -13.25
CA GLN A 281 -10.22 -13.16 -14.37
C GLN A 281 -10.97 -11.85 -14.08
N GLY A 282 -10.93 -10.92 -15.01
CA GLY A 282 -11.72 -9.68 -14.97
C GLY A 282 -10.89 -8.45 -15.35
N PRO A 283 -11.56 -7.33 -15.65
CA PRO A 283 -10.84 -6.11 -15.99
C PRO A 283 -9.97 -5.68 -14.81
N THR A 284 -8.69 -5.52 -15.07
CA THR A 284 -7.66 -5.01 -14.13
C THR A 284 -7.93 -3.58 -13.65
N GLN A 285 -9.08 -2.99 -14.01
CA GLN A 285 -9.47 -1.61 -13.72
C GLN A 285 -10.16 -1.40 -12.37
N ALA A 286 -10.53 -2.46 -11.64
CA ALA A 286 -11.00 -2.26 -10.26
C ALA A 286 -9.82 -1.79 -9.40
N ALA A 287 -9.99 -0.66 -8.71
CA ALA A 287 -9.00 -0.18 -7.75
C ALA A 287 -8.65 -1.33 -6.78
N PRO A 288 -7.37 -1.51 -6.39
CA PRO A 288 -6.98 -2.52 -5.40
C PRO A 288 -7.78 -2.42 -4.09
N SER A 289 -8.30 -1.21 -3.79
CA SER A 289 -9.25 -0.96 -2.69
C SER A 289 -10.56 -1.75 -2.79
N ASP A 290 -10.98 -2.14 -3.98
CA ASP A 290 -12.29 -2.74 -4.23
C ASP A 290 -12.19 -4.26 -4.51
N ARG A 291 -10.97 -4.85 -4.48
CA ARG A 291 -10.75 -6.28 -4.65
C ARG A 291 -10.77 -7.00 -3.29
N PRO A 292 -11.40 -8.18 -3.19
CA PRO A 292 -11.18 -9.05 -2.04
C PRO A 292 -9.68 -9.34 -1.90
N LEU A 293 -9.14 -9.23 -0.69
CA LEU A 293 -7.73 -9.51 -0.40
C LEU A 293 -7.34 -10.97 -0.72
N HIS A 294 -8.33 -11.84 -0.80
CA HIS A 294 -8.22 -13.22 -1.24
C HIS A 294 -9.32 -13.49 -2.26
N ALA A 295 -9.01 -13.38 -3.55
CA ALA A 295 -9.89 -13.98 -4.54
C ALA A 295 -9.96 -15.49 -4.23
N PRO A 296 -11.15 -16.09 -4.17
CA PRO A 296 -11.26 -17.54 -4.08
C PRO A 296 -10.41 -18.18 -5.17
N GLN A 297 -9.73 -19.26 -4.90
CA GLN A 297 -8.86 -19.94 -5.88
C GLN A 297 -9.62 -20.29 -7.17
N GLU A 298 -10.92 -20.49 -7.07
CA GLU A 298 -11.86 -20.72 -8.17
C GLU A 298 -12.00 -19.54 -9.15
N SER A 299 -11.57 -18.32 -8.78
CA SER A 299 -11.58 -17.13 -9.65
C SER A 299 -10.25 -16.87 -10.36
N LEU A 300 -9.25 -17.73 -10.15
CA LEU A 300 -7.93 -17.61 -10.76
C LEU A 300 -7.83 -18.53 -11.97
N THR A 301 -7.32 -17.99 -13.07
CA THR A 301 -6.98 -18.77 -14.27
C THR A 301 -5.50 -19.12 -14.24
N GLU A 302 -5.21 -20.40 -14.44
CA GLU A 302 -3.85 -20.90 -14.60
C GLU A 302 -3.31 -20.57 -16.01
N HIS A 303 -2.08 -20.10 -16.06
CA HIS A 303 -1.34 -19.82 -17.28
C HIS A 303 0.03 -20.48 -17.21
N SER A 304 0.53 -20.93 -18.35
CA SER A 304 1.89 -21.45 -18.47
C SER A 304 2.83 -20.35 -19.00
N MET A 305 4.01 -20.26 -18.41
CA MET A 305 5.07 -19.38 -18.91
C MET A 305 5.61 -19.91 -20.24
N THR A 306 5.81 -19.00 -21.17
CA THR A 306 6.49 -19.28 -22.45
C THR A 306 7.96 -19.65 -22.22
N GLU A 307 8.61 -20.26 -23.22
CA GLU A 307 10.05 -20.55 -23.16
C GLU A 307 10.89 -19.28 -22.95
N THR A 308 10.47 -18.16 -23.55
CA THR A 308 11.11 -16.85 -23.38
C THR A 308 10.98 -16.38 -21.93
N GLU A 309 9.81 -16.42 -21.33
CA GLU A 309 9.59 -16.03 -19.92
C GLU A 309 10.38 -16.92 -18.95
N GLN A 310 10.50 -18.22 -19.25
CA GLN A 310 11.32 -19.14 -18.45
C GLN A 310 12.83 -18.85 -18.58
N ALA A 311 13.31 -18.43 -19.74
CA ALA A 311 14.69 -17.99 -19.94
C ALA A 311 14.96 -16.69 -19.16
N ILE A 312 14.10 -15.69 -19.30
CA ILE A 312 14.14 -14.42 -18.56
C ILE A 312 14.15 -14.68 -17.03
N SER A 313 13.30 -15.57 -16.55
CA SER A 313 13.26 -15.97 -15.14
C SER A 313 14.62 -16.47 -14.63
N LYS A 314 15.29 -17.31 -15.41
CA LYS A 314 16.63 -17.83 -15.06
C LYS A 314 17.70 -16.74 -15.03
N GLU A 315 17.65 -15.81 -15.99
CA GLU A 315 18.61 -14.70 -16.07
C GLU A 315 18.43 -13.72 -14.88
N LEU A 316 17.18 -13.36 -14.56
CA LEU A 316 16.86 -12.50 -13.40
C LEU A 316 17.29 -13.16 -12.08
N LYS A 317 17.02 -14.46 -11.91
CA LYS A 317 17.52 -15.22 -10.75
C LYS A 317 19.04 -15.17 -10.64
N ALA A 318 19.74 -15.38 -11.74
CA ALA A 318 21.21 -15.39 -11.77
C ALA A 318 21.83 -14.03 -11.46
N ALA A 319 21.10 -12.93 -11.72
CA ALA A 319 21.57 -11.57 -11.45
C ALA A 319 21.40 -11.17 -9.96
N TYR A 320 20.47 -11.77 -9.22
CA TYR A 320 20.13 -11.39 -7.86
C TYR A 320 21.28 -11.50 -6.83
N PRO A 321 22.12 -12.57 -6.82
CA PRO A 321 23.21 -12.69 -5.85
C PRO A 321 24.20 -11.53 -5.87
N ALA A 322 24.57 -11.03 -7.05
CA ALA A 322 25.47 -9.89 -7.17
C ALA A 322 24.90 -8.63 -6.52
N TYR A 323 23.59 -8.38 -6.70
CA TYR A 323 22.88 -7.27 -6.09
C TYR A 323 22.85 -7.39 -4.55
N VAL A 324 22.38 -8.50 -4.01
CA VAL A 324 22.31 -8.73 -2.56
C VAL A 324 23.67 -8.57 -1.90
N ASN A 325 24.71 -9.17 -2.49
CA ASN A 325 26.08 -9.09 -1.96
C ASN A 325 26.61 -7.65 -1.93
N ALA A 326 26.21 -6.83 -2.92
CA ALA A 326 26.59 -5.41 -2.98
C ALA A 326 25.91 -4.55 -1.88
N LEU A 327 24.74 -4.96 -1.36
CA LEU A 327 24.08 -4.26 -0.24
C LEU A 327 24.89 -4.31 1.06
N GLY A 328 25.79 -5.28 1.19
CA GLY A 328 26.64 -5.44 2.38
C GLY A 328 25.83 -5.64 3.64
N LEU A 329 24.82 -6.51 3.57
CA LEU A 329 23.92 -6.83 4.68
C LEU A 329 24.62 -7.72 5.72
N GLU A 330 24.26 -7.55 6.98
CA GLU A 330 24.78 -8.37 8.07
C GLU A 330 23.82 -8.41 9.25
N THR A 331 23.87 -9.49 10.01
CA THR A 331 23.17 -9.63 11.29
C THR A 331 24.10 -10.19 12.35
N LYS A 332 23.72 -10.04 13.62
CA LYS A 332 24.49 -10.61 14.72
C LYS A 332 24.57 -12.14 14.66
N ASP A 333 23.46 -12.79 14.27
CA ASP A 333 23.33 -14.25 14.35
C ASP A 333 23.89 -14.96 13.11
N TYR A 334 23.77 -14.34 11.92
CA TYR A 334 24.24 -14.93 10.64
C TYR A 334 25.55 -14.32 10.12
N GLY A 335 26.06 -13.26 10.75
CA GLY A 335 27.21 -12.52 10.22
C GLY A 335 26.88 -11.81 8.91
N LYS A 336 27.81 -11.79 7.95
CA LYS A 336 27.59 -11.26 6.61
C LYS A 336 26.58 -12.13 5.84
N LEU A 337 25.59 -11.49 5.26
CA LEU A 337 24.56 -12.16 4.48
C LEU A 337 24.96 -12.13 3.00
N LEU A 338 25.31 -13.28 2.45
CA LEU A 338 25.82 -13.45 1.10
C LEU A 338 25.06 -14.56 0.38
N LEU A 339 25.07 -14.47 -0.94
CA LEU A 339 24.61 -15.52 -1.86
C LEU A 339 25.77 -15.94 -2.79
N ASP A 340 25.90 -17.23 -3.06
CA ASP A 340 26.73 -17.76 -4.14
C ASP A 340 26.05 -17.60 -5.51
N ALA A 341 26.70 -18.04 -6.58
CA ALA A 341 26.18 -17.92 -7.94
C ALA A 341 24.87 -18.71 -8.17
N GLU A 342 24.65 -19.76 -7.39
CA GLU A 342 23.44 -20.59 -7.40
C GLU A 342 22.30 -20.00 -6.56
N GLY A 343 22.57 -18.93 -5.83
CA GLY A 343 21.60 -18.24 -4.95
C GLY A 343 21.45 -18.91 -3.58
N ASN A 344 22.45 -19.67 -3.12
CA ASN A 344 22.53 -20.24 -1.79
C ASN A 344 23.49 -19.43 -0.90
N GLY A 345 23.39 -19.63 0.42
CA GLY A 345 24.28 -18.99 1.38
C GLY A 345 23.54 -18.35 2.55
N SER A 346 24.25 -17.58 3.36
CA SER A 346 23.74 -17.05 4.61
C SER A 346 22.52 -16.10 4.47
N PHE A 347 22.36 -15.42 3.33
CA PHE A 347 21.13 -14.65 3.08
C PHE A 347 19.92 -15.58 2.89
N LYS A 348 20.07 -16.70 2.18
CA LYS A 348 19.01 -17.70 2.04
C LYS A 348 18.65 -18.30 3.40
N ASP A 349 19.67 -18.62 4.23
CA ASP A 349 19.44 -19.16 5.57
C ASP A 349 18.70 -18.16 6.45
N TYR A 350 19.02 -16.87 6.35
CA TYR A 350 18.30 -15.81 7.04
C TYR A 350 16.83 -15.74 6.60
N ILE A 351 16.53 -15.77 5.29
CA ILE A 351 15.16 -15.78 4.78
C ILE A 351 14.40 -17.03 5.26
N LYS A 352 15.02 -18.21 5.23
CA LYS A 352 14.45 -19.44 5.81
C LYS A 352 14.15 -19.26 7.31
N GLY A 353 15.07 -18.68 8.05
CA GLY A 353 14.91 -18.37 9.47
C GLY A 353 13.70 -17.52 9.79
N LEU A 354 13.37 -16.53 8.94
CA LEU A 354 12.17 -15.70 9.08
C LEU A 354 10.87 -16.52 8.93
N TYR A 355 10.80 -17.42 7.93
CA TYR A 355 9.66 -18.32 7.78
C TYR A 355 9.55 -19.30 8.95
N MET A 356 10.68 -19.87 9.38
CA MET A 356 10.72 -20.82 10.50
C MET A 356 10.29 -20.16 11.82
N ALA A 357 10.73 -18.92 12.08
CA ALA A 357 10.29 -18.16 13.26
C ALA A 357 8.79 -17.87 13.24
N SER A 358 8.24 -17.53 12.07
CA SER A 358 6.81 -17.36 11.87
C SER A 358 6.02 -18.66 12.13
N ALA A 359 6.48 -19.78 11.58
CA ALA A 359 5.88 -21.09 11.79
C ALA A 359 5.94 -21.51 13.26
N GLN A 360 7.07 -21.28 13.95
CA GLN A 360 7.22 -21.59 15.38
C GLN A 360 6.25 -20.76 16.23
N LYS A 361 6.14 -19.43 15.97
CA LYS A 361 5.17 -18.57 16.67
C LYS A 361 3.74 -19.08 16.49
N ALA A 362 3.39 -19.55 15.30
CA ALA A 362 2.07 -20.12 15.00
C ALA A 362 1.87 -21.46 15.73
N LEU A 363 2.89 -22.33 15.75
CA LEU A 363 2.87 -23.61 16.45
C LEU A 363 2.67 -23.41 17.96
N ASP A 364 3.38 -22.47 18.56
CA ASP A 364 3.27 -22.12 19.98
C ASP A 364 1.87 -21.58 20.34
N GLN A 365 1.16 -21.01 19.36
CA GLN A 365 -0.24 -20.58 19.47
C GLN A 365 -1.26 -21.70 19.18
N GLY A 366 -0.80 -22.94 18.98
CA GLY A 366 -1.65 -24.11 18.73
C GLY A 366 -2.07 -24.30 17.26
N VAL A 367 -1.49 -23.55 16.32
CA VAL A 367 -1.72 -23.78 14.88
C VAL A 367 -0.96 -25.02 14.44
N ASN A 368 -1.64 -25.94 13.76
CA ASN A 368 -0.98 -27.14 13.24
C ASN A 368 -0.20 -26.83 11.95
N VAL A 369 1.05 -26.41 12.11
CA VAL A 369 1.96 -26.10 10.98
C VAL A 369 2.55 -27.35 10.34
N SER A 370 2.48 -28.53 10.99
CA SER A 370 3.01 -29.79 10.45
C SER A 370 2.23 -30.33 9.24
N LYS A 371 1.06 -29.74 8.94
CA LYS A 371 0.31 -30.00 7.70
C LYS A 371 0.83 -29.20 6.50
N THR A 372 1.86 -28.39 6.70
CA THR A 372 2.47 -27.56 5.67
C THR A 372 3.73 -28.27 5.17
N ASP A 373 3.68 -28.86 3.99
CA ASP A 373 4.69 -29.79 3.48
C ASP A 373 6.10 -29.19 3.38
N TRP A 374 6.21 -27.86 3.25
CA TRP A 374 7.49 -27.16 3.19
C TRP A 374 8.08 -26.79 4.57
N ILE A 375 7.40 -27.14 5.67
CA ILE A 375 7.88 -26.95 7.07
C ILE A 375 8.14 -28.31 7.71
N GLN A 376 9.30 -28.44 8.33
CA GLN A 376 9.68 -29.62 9.11
C GLN A 376 9.58 -29.33 10.61
N VAL A 377 8.83 -30.19 11.32
CA VAL A 377 8.63 -30.10 12.77
C VAL A 377 9.14 -31.38 13.44
N SER A 378 9.96 -31.23 14.47
CA SER A 378 10.38 -32.33 15.35
C SER A 378 10.28 -31.89 16.80
N ASP A 379 9.71 -32.73 17.65
CA ASP A 379 9.58 -32.50 19.10
C ASP A 379 8.98 -31.11 19.46
N GLY A 380 7.96 -30.68 18.70
CA GLY A 380 7.27 -29.41 18.92
C GLY A 380 8.07 -28.20 18.49
N LYS A 381 9.16 -28.37 17.73
CA LYS A 381 9.99 -27.29 17.19
C LYS A 381 10.05 -27.34 15.67
N VAL A 382 9.99 -26.17 15.05
CA VAL A 382 10.29 -26.01 13.63
C VAL A 382 11.80 -26.13 13.45
N VAL A 383 12.26 -27.14 12.74
CA VAL A 383 13.70 -27.48 12.60
C VAL A 383 14.25 -27.13 11.23
N ASP A 384 13.42 -27.08 10.18
CA ASP A 384 13.83 -26.67 8.83
C ASP A 384 12.62 -26.24 7.99
N MET A 385 12.91 -25.59 6.85
CA MET A 385 11.97 -25.34 5.78
C MET A 385 12.61 -25.52 4.41
N ASP A 386 11.84 -26.02 3.46
CA ASP A 386 12.24 -26.13 2.06
C ASP A 386 11.68 -24.95 1.24
N LEU A 387 12.58 -24.01 0.89
CA LEU A 387 12.20 -22.80 0.13
C LEU A 387 11.75 -23.14 -1.30
N SER A 388 12.31 -24.20 -1.92
CA SER A 388 11.93 -24.63 -3.26
C SER A 388 10.55 -25.27 -3.28
N LEU A 389 10.27 -26.12 -2.28
CA LEU A 389 8.93 -26.70 -2.10
C LEU A 389 7.89 -25.63 -1.72
N TYR A 390 8.29 -24.64 -0.91
CA TYR A 390 7.45 -23.45 -0.66
C TYR A 390 7.05 -22.76 -1.96
N ALA A 391 8.03 -22.42 -2.83
CA ALA A 391 7.74 -21.73 -4.08
C ALA A 391 6.81 -22.54 -5.00
N LEU A 392 7.02 -23.85 -5.06
CA LEU A 392 6.19 -24.77 -5.86
C LEU A 392 4.75 -24.84 -5.36
N LEU A 393 4.54 -24.97 -4.04
CA LEU A 393 3.22 -25.11 -3.44
C LEU A 393 2.48 -23.77 -3.29
N ALA A 394 3.19 -22.69 -2.98
CA ALA A 394 2.62 -21.35 -2.98
C ALA A 394 2.20 -20.94 -4.39
N THR A 395 2.89 -21.40 -5.43
CA THR A 395 2.75 -20.99 -6.83
C THR A 395 3.08 -19.51 -7.02
N ARG A 396 3.04 -19.00 -8.25
CA ARG A 396 3.31 -17.59 -8.55
C ARG A 396 2.07 -16.92 -9.15
N LEU A 397 1.97 -15.60 -8.99
CA LEU A 397 0.88 -14.78 -9.54
C LEU A 397 1.27 -14.00 -10.79
N LYS A 398 2.53 -13.96 -11.15
CA LYS A 398 3.06 -13.13 -12.24
C LYS A 398 4.02 -13.95 -13.10
N ALA A 399 3.97 -13.75 -14.42
CA ALA A 399 5.02 -14.22 -15.32
C ALA A 399 6.32 -13.42 -15.11
N ALA A 400 7.41 -13.86 -15.72
CA ALA A 400 8.70 -13.14 -15.69
C ALA A 400 8.83 -12.19 -16.91
N PRO A 401 9.25 -10.93 -16.70
CA PRO A 401 9.44 -10.23 -15.43
C PRO A 401 8.11 -9.92 -14.72
N ALA A 402 8.15 -9.89 -13.39
CA ALA A 402 6.94 -9.73 -12.57
C ALA A 402 6.44 -8.28 -12.48
N PHE A 403 7.34 -7.29 -12.57
CA PHE A 403 7.06 -5.86 -12.34
C PHE A 403 7.39 -4.98 -13.54
N ASP A 404 8.58 -5.09 -14.15
CA ASP A 404 8.93 -4.36 -15.36
C ASP A 404 8.71 -5.24 -16.59
N LYS A 405 7.46 -5.38 -17.02
CA LYS A 405 7.10 -6.24 -18.14
C LYS A 405 7.74 -5.78 -19.45
N LEU A 406 8.17 -6.75 -20.28
CA LEU A 406 8.86 -6.48 -21.54
C LEU A 406 8.00 -5.73 -22.57
N ASP A 407 6.67 -5.76 -22.41
CA ASP A 407 5.68 -5.03 -23.21
C ASP A 407 5.16 -3.76 -22.50
N SER A 408 5.79 -3.37 -21.40
CA SER A 408 5.41 -2.23 -20.56
C SER A 408 3.95 -2.25 -20.06
N SER A 409 3.33 -3.42 -19.92
CA SER A 409 1.91 -3.56 -19.55
C SER A 409 1.67 -3.63 -18.04
N ALA A 410 2.72 -3.61 -17.20
CA ALA A 410 2.56 -3.65 -15.76
C ALA A 410 2.10 -2.30 -15.17
N PRO A 411 1.39 -2.31 -14.03
CA PRO A 411 1.05 -1.08 -13.31
C PRO A 411 2.27 -0.22 -12.97
N GLU A 412 3.41 -0.83 -12.70
CA GLU A 412 4.67 -0.18 -12.38
C GLU A 412 5.23 0.56 -13.61
N ASN A 413 5.12 -0.01 -14.80
CA ASN A 413 5.49 0.68 -16.05
C ASN A 413 4.63 1.95 -16.26
N ASP A 414 3.35 1.87 -15.92
CA ASP A 414 2.44 3.01 -15.99
C ASP A 414 2.76 4.06 -14.90
N GLU A 415 3.15 3.64 -13.69
CA GLU A 415 3.59 4.57 -12.62
C GLU A 415 4.79 5.40 -13.07
N PHE A 416 5.75 4.79 -13.75
CA PHE A 416 6.90 5.48 -14.34
C PHE A 416 6.60 6.17 -15.68
N GLY A 417 5.37 6.12 -16.15
CA GLY A 417 4.93 6.69 -17.41
C GLY A 417 5.10 8.21 -17.50
N THR A 418 4.85 8.74 -18.68
CA THR A 418 4.90 10.17 -18.98
C THR A 418 3.53 10.83 -18.77
N SER A 419 3.49 12.14 -18.82
CA SER A 419 2.27 12.93 -18.62
C SER A 419 1.21 12.74 -19.72
N ASP A 420 1.57 12.17 -20.86
CA ASP A 420 0.63 11.76 -21.92
C ASP A 420 0.09 10.32 -21.74
N GLY A 421 0.52 9.64 -20.65
CA GLY A 421 0.10 8.27 -20.34
C GLY A 421 0.94 7.19 -21.00
N THR A 422 2.05 7.52 -21.67
CA THR A 422 2.96 6.54 -22.25
C THR A 422 3.75 5.83 -21.15
N PRO A 423 3.61 4.49 -20.98
CA PRO A 423 4.37 3.74 -19.99
C PRO A 423 5.86 3.70 -20.33
N ARG A 424 6.73 3.49 -19.32
CA ARG A 424 8.19 3.39 -19.49
C ARG A 424 8.75 2.19 -18.74
N HIS A 425 9.84 1.64 -19.25
CA HIS A 425 10.68 0.69 -18.52
C HIS A 425 11.43 1.41 -17.39
N PHE A 426 11.73 0.69 -16.31
CA PHE A 426 12.45 1.24 -15.18
C PHE A 426 13.63 0.38 -14.72
N THR A 427 13.87 -0.76 -15.39
CA THR A 427 15.05 -1.59 -15.21
C THR A 427 15.86 -1.68 -16.51
N ARG A 428 17.18 -1.70 -16.39
CA ARG A 428 18.04 -1.91 -17.57
C ARG A 428 17.76 -3.26 -18.20
N PHE A 429 17.50 -4.28 -17.38
CA PHE A 429 17.20 -5.64 -17.85
C PHE A 429 16.01 -5.63 -18.81
N SER A 430 14.85 -5.11 -18.38
CA SER A 430 13.66 -5.09 -19.25
C SER A 430 13.83 -4.17 -20.46
N MET A 431 14.56 -3.05 -20.31
CA MET A 431 14.88 -2.17 -21.42
C MET A 431 15.69 -2.88 -22.51
N ASP A 432 16.64 -3.74 -22.13
CA ASP A 432 17.49 -4.47 -23.08
C ASP A 432 16.76 -5.66 -23.74
N HIS A 433 15.75 -6.23 -23.07
CA HIS A 433 14.93 -7.36 -23.54
C HIS A 433 13.54 -6.97 -24.04
N ARG A 434 13.22 -5.69 -24.11
CA ARG A 434 11.87 -5.20 -24.41
C ARG A 434 11.31 -5.72 -25.74
N THR A 435 10.02 -5.91 -25.76
CA THR A 435 9.25 -6.30 -26.96
C THR A 435 8.51 -5.12 -27.59
N ASP A 436 8.62 -3.93 -27.00
CA ASP A 436 8.02 -2.68 -27.48
C ASP A 436 9.10 -1.63 -27.83
N LEU A 437 8.66 -0.41 -28.15
CA LEU A 437 9.55 0.72 -28.46
C LEU A 437 9.57 1.79 -27.32
N ARG A 438 9.16 1.40 -26.11
CA ARG A 438 9.11 2.32 -24.98
C ARG A 438 10.50 2.69 -24.48
N SER A 439 10.58 3.90 -23.94
CA SER A 439 11.82 4.41 -23.35
C SER A 439 12.01 3.91 -21.91
N MET A 440 13.22 4.07 -21.40
CA MET A 440 13.51 3.90 -19.98
C MET A 440 13.25 5.21 -19.22
N VAL A 441 12.77 5.10 -17.99
CA VAL A 441 12.72 6.23 -17.05
C VAL A 441 14.15 6.69 -16.72
N PRO A 442 14.41 8.00 -16.58
CA PRO A 442 15.70 8.47 -16.11
C PRO A 442 16.01 7.92 -14.70
N ASP A 443 17.24 7.50 -14.46
CA ASP A 443 17.68 6.91 -13.18
C ASP A 443 17.34 7.82 -11.98
N LYS A 444 17.45 9.14 -12.16
CA LYS A 444 17.08 10.11 -11.13
C LYS A 444 15.60 10.03 -10.74
N GLU A 445 14.71 9.79 -11.70
CA GLU A 445 13.26 9.67 -11.43
C GLU A 445 12.96 8.31 -10.77
N ALA A 446 13.55 7.22 -11.27
CA ALA A 446 13.39 5.88 -10.69
C ALA A 446 13.84 5.86 -9.23
N ARG A 447 14.96 6.52 -8.92
CA ARG A 447 15.50 6.66 -7.57
C ARG A 447 14.50 7.32 -6.61
N LEU A 448 13.70 8.30 -7.06
CA LEU A 448 12.80 9.07 -6.19
C LEU A 448 11.66 8.25 -5.57
N ILE A 449 11.43 7.01 -6.03
CA ILE A 449 10.45 6.10 -5.40
C ILE A 449 11.11 4.87 -4.79
N ASN A 450 12.45 4.85 -4.65
CA ASN A 450 13.20 3.74 -4.08
C ASN A 450 13.83 4.11 -2.71
N PRO A 451 13.23 3.72 -1.57
CA PRO A 451 13.77 4.00 -0.24
C PRO A 451 15.14 3.35 0.01
N VAL A 452 15.44 2.21 -0.64
CA VAL A 452 16.72 1.51 -0.49
C VAL A 452 17.89 2.39 -0.94
N SER A 453 17.75 3.10 -2.07
CA SER A 453 18.77 4.04 -2.56
C SER A 453 19.07 5.13 -1.52
N PHE A 454 18.06 5.75 -0.92
CA PHE A 454 18.26 6.78 0.12
C PHE A 454 18.91 6.21 1.39
N LEU A 455 18.55 5.00 1.78
CA LEU A 455 19.17 4.34 2.92
C LEU A 455 20.64 4.01 2.66
N GLN A 456 21.00 3.55 1.47
CA GLN A 456 22.40 3.28 1.09
C GLN A 456 23.25 4.56 1.04
N GLU A 457 22.75 5.60 0.40
CA GLU A 457 23.44 6.88 0.21
C GLU A 457 23.45 7.74 1.47
N LYS A 458 22.73 7.35 2.52
CA LYS A 458 22.55 8.11 3.77
C LYS A 458 21.94 9.49 3.53
N GLU A 459 21.10 9.61 2.54
CA GLU A 459 20.36 10.82 2.26
C GLU A 459 19.00 10.83 2.99
N GLY A 460 18.62 12.00 3.45
CA GLY A 460 17.39 12.18 4.21
C GLY A 460 17.48 11.68 5.65
N LYS A 461 16.43 11.94 6.41
CA LYS A 461 16.27 11.57 7.82
C LYS A 461 15.32 10.38 7.95
N ALA A 462 15.85 9.19 8.08
CA ALA A 462 15.02 8.01 8.30
C ALA A 462 14.31 8.05 9.67
N ALA A 463 13.04 7.66 9.70
CA ALA A 463 12.23 7.55 10.90
C ALA A 463 12.93 6.67 11.96
N PRO A 464 12.79 6.97 13.26
CA PRO A 464 13.43 6.16 14.30
C PRO A 464 12.79 4.78 14.47
N HIS A 465 11.48 4.64 14.29
CA HIS A 465 10.73 3.41 14.59
C HIS A 465 10.06 2.82 13.34
N TRP A 466 10.20 1.50 13.18
CA TRP A 466 9.69 0.78 12.01
C TRP A 466 8.98 -0.49 12.42
N ARG A 467 7.81 -0.71 11.86
CA ARG A 467 7.10 -1.98 11.92
C ARG A 467 6.89 -2.48 10.51
N ILE A 468 7.45 -3.65 10.21
CA ILE A 468 7.41 -4.25 8.88
C ILE A 468 6.72 -5.62 9.01
N ARG A 469 5.76 -5.90 8.17
CA ARG A 469 5.05 -7.18 8.12
C ARG A 469 5.00 -7.70 6.69
N HIS A 470 5.14 -9.00 6.57
CA HIS A 470 5.00 -9.72 5.30
C HIS A 470 4.23 -11.02 5.55
N GLY A 471 3.33 -11.41 4.65
CA GLY A 471 2.59 -12.67 4.80
C GLY A 471 3.43 -13.88 4.42
N SER A 472 3.34 -14.99 5.19
CA SER A 472 4.06 -16.22 4.84
C SER A 472 3.57 -16.87 3.55
N LEU A 473 2.39 -16.48 3.06
CA LEU A 473 1.81 -16.93 1.79
C LEU A 473 1.69 -15.80 0.76
N ASP A 474 2.45 -14.72 0.97
CA ASP A 474 2.53 -13.64 -0.02
C ASP A 474 3.27 -14.12 -1.27
N ARG A 475 2.65 -13.99 -2.42
CA ARG A 475 3.19 -14.36 -3.74
C ARG A 475 3.07 -13.23 -4.76
N ASP A 476 2.68 -12.03 -4.30
CA ASP A 476 2.75 -10.80 -5.08
C ASP A 476 4.15 -10.18 -5.03
N ALA A 477 4.85 -10.36 -3.89
CA ALA A 477 6.21 -9.88 -3.67
C ALA A 477 7.05 -10.94 -2.96
N ALA A 478 8.35 -10.97 -3.21
CA ALA A 478 9.29 -11.82 -2.49
C ALA A 478 9.57 -11.28 -1.09
N LEU A 479 9.62 -12.17 -0.08
CA LEU A 479 9.99 -11.82 1.31
C LEU A 479 11.38 -11.13 1.38
N ALA A 480 12.25 -11.40 0.43
CA ALA A 480 13.58 -10.79 0.34
C ALA A 480 13.53 -9.26 0.32
N ILE A 481 12.57 -8.66 -0.38
CA ILE A 481 12.43 -7.20 -0.51
C ILE A 481 12.22 -6.50 0.84
N PRO A 482 11.19 -6.82 1.66
CA PRO A 482 11.04 -6.23 2.98
C PRO A 482 12.16 -6.65 3.96
N ALA A 483 12.80 -7.80 3.77
CA ALA A 483 13.96 -8.22 4.56
C ALA A 483 15.18 -7.33 4.31
N GLU A 484 15.47 -6.98 3.06
CA GLU A 484 16.52 -6.03 2.68
C GLU A 484 16.27 -4.65 3.31
N LEU A 485 15.03 -4.15 3.21
CA LEU A 485 14.65 -2.90 3.87
C LEU A 485 14.91 -2.95 5.38
N ALA A 486 14.45 -4.01 6.06
CA ALA A 486 14.63 -4.18 7.50
C ALA A 486 16.11 -4.19 7.89
N LEU A 487 16.94 -4.94 7.18
CA LEU A 487 18.38 -5.06 7.41
C LEU A 487 19.12 -3.73 7.19
N LEU A 488 18.77 -2.98 6.13
CA LEU A 488 19.35 -1.66 5.88
C LEU A 488 18.97 -0.66 6.96
N LEU A 489 17.75 -0.69 7.45
CA LEU A 489 17.30 0.16 8.57
C LEU A 489 18.01 -0.20 9.87
N GLN A 490 18.17 -1.49 10.18
CA GLN A 490 18.95 -1.95 11.34
C GLN A 490 20.41 -1.52 11.25
N LYS A 491 21.04 -1.65 10.08
CA LYS A 491 22.40 -1.14 9.80
C LYS A 491 22.52 0.38 10.01
N ARG A 492 21.40 1.11 9.87
CA ARG A 492 21.28 2.54 10.15
C ARG A 492 20.93 2.84 11.61
N GLY A 493 20.94 1.83 12.49
CA GLY A 493 20.63 1.98 13.92
C GLY A 493 19.18 2.34 14.20
N LYS A 494 18.24 1.94 13.33
CA LYS A 494 16.81 2.17 13.57
C LYS A 494 16.22 1.04 14.39
N ASP A 495 15.18 1.38 15.17
CA ASP A 495 14.35 0.41 15.87
C ASP A 495 13.40 -0.26 14.85
N VAL A 496 13.62 -1.56 14.60
CA VAL A 496 12.92 -2.31 13.54
C VAL A 496 12.26 -3.54 14.13
N ASN A 497 10.94 -3.56 14.10
CA ASN A 497 10.11 -4.72 14.42
C ASN A 497 9.66 -5.36 13.09
N PHE A 498 10.40 -6.38 12.64
CA PHE A 498 10.12 -7.11 11.40
C PHE A 498 9.66 -8.53 11.71
N GLU A 499 8.51 -8.91 11.19
CA GLU A 499 7.96 -10.26 11.34
C GLU A 499 7.25 -10.73 10.06
N VAL A 500 7.31 -12.06 9.84
CA VAL A 500 6.48 -12.75 8.84
C VAL A 500 5.20 -13.21 9.53
N ALA A 501 4.04 -12.86 8.98
CA ALA A 501 2.73 -13.25 9.51
C ALA A 501 2.29 -14.59 8.93
N TRP A 502 2.22 -15.63 9.77
CA TRP A 502 1.87 -16.99 9.35
C TRP A 502 0.46 -17.07 8.74
N GLY A 503 0.34 -17.76 7.61
CA GLY A 503 -0.92 -17.99 6.91
C GLY A 503 -1.53 -16.76 6.25
N LYS A 504 -0.85 -15.60 6.28
CA LYS A 504 -1.32 -14.40 5.59
C LYS A 504 -0.73 -14.33 4.18
N GLY A 505 -1.56 -13.86 3.24
CA GLY A 505 -1.14 -13.51 1.88
C GLY A 505 -0.71 -12.04 1.78
N HIS A 506 -0.84 -11.45 0.59
CA HIS A 506 -0.55 -10.05 0.31
C HIS A 506 -1.64 -9.14 0.90
N ALA A 507 -1.53 -8.81 2.17
CA ALA A 507 -2.53 -8.11 2.97
C ALA A 507 -1.91 -7.20 4.03
N GLY A 508 -2.71 -6.33 4.63
CA GLY A 508 -2.31 -5.47 5.74
C GLY A 508 -3.43 -5.28 6.76
N ASP A 509 -3.12 -4.60 7.85
CA ASP A 509 -4.05 -4.25 8.93
C ASP A 509 -4.77 -5.46 9.57
N TYR A 510 -4.21 -6.67 9.41
CA TYR A 510 -4.78 -7.92 9.94
C TYR A 510 -4.49 -8.14 11.43
N ASP A 511 -3.67 -7.31 12.04
CA ASP A 511 -3.18 -7.41 13.42
C ASP A 511 -3.23 -6.08 14.16
N LEU A 512 -4.36 -5.36 14.03
CA LEU A 512 -4.53 -4.00 14.56
C LEU A 512 -4.24 -3.89 16.06
N SER A 513 -4.57 -4.91 16.85
CA SER A 513 -4.25 -4.90 18.29
C SER A 513 -2.73 -4.85 18.51
N GLU A 514 -1.96 -5.73 17.85
CA GLU A 514 -0.49 -5.75 17.95
C GLU A 514 0.12 -4.45 17.40
N LEU A 515 -0.41 -3.93 16.29
CA LEU A 515 0.03 -2.65 15.72
C LEU A 515 -0.10 -1.52 16.74
N PHE A 516 -1.29 -1.34 17.33
CA PHE A 516 -1.52 -0.23 18.24
C PHE A 516 -0.89 -0.44 19.63
N ASP A 517 -0.66 -1.68 20.06
CA ASP A 517 0.12 -1.97 21.26
C ASP A 517 1.61 -1.60 21.06
N TRP A 518 2.18 -1.92 19.88
CA TRP A 518 3.53 -1.46 19.51
C TRP A 518 3.60 0.07 19.43
N LEU A 519 2.63 0.72 18.76
CA LEU A 519 2.56 2.18 18.65
C LEU A 519 2.46 2.86 20.03
N ASP A 520 1.61 2.34 20.92
CA ASP A 520 1.48 2.83 22.28
C ASP A 520 2.80 2.70 23.07
N GLY A 521 3.53 1.61 22.84
CA GLY A 521 4.87 1.39 23.44
C GLY A 521 5.86 2.48 23.06
N ILE A 522 6.02 2.76 21.76
CA ILE A 522 6.97 3.76 21.27
C ILE A 522 6.50 5.21 21.46
N CYS A 523 5.20 5.47 21.54
CA CYS A 523 4.67 6.83 21.74
C CYS A 523 4.69 7.27 23.21
N ARG A 524 4.81 6.36 24.17
CA ARG A 524 4.83 6.65 25.62
C ARG A 524 6.22 6.60 26.22
N SER A 525 7.19 6.05 25.48
CA SER A 525 8.63 6.08 25.83
C SER A 525 9.29 7.47 25.53
#